data_70050e92d4527bac0023dc77a1699aaa
#
_entry.id   70050e92d4527bac0023dc77a1699aaa
#
_cell.length_a   1.000
_cell.length_b   1.000
_cell.length_c   1.000
_cell.angle_alpha   90.00
_cell.angle_beta   90.00
_cell.angle_gamma   90.00
#
_symmetry.space_group_name_H-M   'P 1'
#
loop_
_entity.id
_entity.type
_entity.pdbx_description
1 polymer ?
#
loop_
_entity_poly.entity_id
_entity_poly.type
_entity_poly.pdbx_seq_one_letter_code
_entity_poly.pdbx_strand_id
1 'polypeptide(L)'
;MPLSADENASATSVEVNVPKGKVIFVGAGPGNPDLLTIRAREVLERNAVAVVDPDVSAGVREVVGAGLPVPEDKRKAAEKAYEEMCAKAKEAGARRKPPRPAGPTAAELSDAAPQGEGIVAPLETALGEAAAAIDRGEAGDGDVIRLVAGNPLTRNAIMEEISAVAAAGLEFQVVPGMSLPSTVPSFAGIGLGSTYTEADLGNEPVDWDGLAAAPQPLVLQGEARHLPVIADELIARGYAPTTPLTVTVNGTTRLQRTFDATLGTVGKLDADLDGTLVVTIGTAVDDRSKYSWWENRPLYGWRVLVPRAKEQAGPMNARLTSYGAIPQSVPTISMEAPRNPAQMDRAIKGIVEGRYQWIVFTSVNGVNAVWDKFEELGLDLSLIHISE
;
A
#
# COMPACT_ATOMS: atom_id res chain seq x y z
N MET A 1 -65.34 -25.40 -36.85
CA MET A 1 -64.92 -25.92 -35.57
C MET A 1 -63.60 -25.26 -35.21
N PRO A 2 -63.49 -24.38 -34.23
CA PRO A 2 -62.26 -23.79 -33.82
C PRO A 2 -61.58 -24.68 -32.76
N LEU A 3 -60.29 -24.90 -32.88
CA LEU A 3 -59.43 -25.56 -31.90
C LEU A 3 -59.10 -24.56 -30.79
N SER A 4 -59.38 -24.98 -29.58
CA SER A 4 -59.10 -24.28 -28.35
C SER A 4 -57.58 -24.23 -28.09
N ALA A 5 -57.05 -23.03 -27.86
CA ALA A 5 -55.73 -22.85 -27.29
C ALA A 5 -55.87 -22.66 -25.79
N ASP A 6 -55.42 -23.62 -25.01
CA ASP A 6 -55.10 -23.50 -23.60
C ASP A 6 -53.71 -24.07 -23.41
N GLU A 7 -52.72 -23.22 -23.32
CA GLU A 7 -51.45 -23.55 -22.66
C GLU A 7 -50.91 -22.29 -21.97
N ASN A 8 -51.35 -22.15 -20.73
CA ASN A 8 -50.81 -21.21 -19.78
C ASN A 8 -49.55 -21.84 -19.15
N ALA A 9 -48.41 -21.79 -19.86
CA ALA A 9 -47.13 -22.16 -19.29
C ALA A 9 -46.65 -20.96 -18.44
N SER A 10 -46.86 -21.10 -17.13
CA SER A 10 -46.24 -20.23 -16.14
C SER A 10 -44.73 -20.40 -16.22
N ALA A 11 -44.10 -19.49 -16.91
CA ALA A 11 -42.64 -19.35 -16.84
C ALA A 11 -42.28 -18.88 -15.43
N THR A 12 -41.89 -19.82 -14.58
CA THR A 12 -41.19 -19.54 -13.34
C THR A 12 -39.87 -18.87 -13.74
N SER A 13 -39.81 -17.55 -13.64
CA SER A 13 -38.56 -16.81 -13.70
C SER A 13 -37.73 -17.29 -12.52
N VAL A 14 -36.75 -18.14 -12.80
CA VAL A 14 -35.63 -18.39 -11.90
C VAL A 14 -34.92 -17.05 -11.80
N GLU A 15 -35.16 -16.32 -10.72
CA GLU A 15 -34.29 -15.21 -10.34
C GLU A 15 -32.89 -15.81 -10.15
N VAL A 16 -32.07 -15.74 -11.17
CA VAL A 16 -30.64 -15.95 -11.06
C VAL A 16 -30.15 -14.81 -10.19
N ASN A 17 -29.93 -15.12 -8.91
CA ASN A 17 -29.30 -14.19 -7.99
C ASN A 17 -27.85 -14.00 -8.46
N VAL A 18 -27.64 -13.11 -9.43
CA VAL A 18 -26.31 -12.72 -9.90
C VAL A 18 -25.66 -11.98 -8.71
N PRO A 19 -24.55 -12.46 -8.14
CA PRO A 19 -23.84 -11.75 -7.11
C PRO A 19 -23.57 -10.33 -7.62
N LYS A 20 -24.00 -9.33 -6.90
CA LYS A 20 -23.77 -7.92 -7.25
C LYS A 20 -22.32 -7.58 -6.91
N GLY A 21 -21.35 -8.06 -7.67
CA GLY A 21 -19.94 -7.78 -7.48
C GLY A 21 -19.06 -8.99 -7.82
N LYS A 22 -17.81 -8.71 -8.09
CA LYS A 22 -16.77 -9.71 -8.42
C LYS A 22 -15.56 -9.57 -7.51
N VAL A 23 -14.71 -10.59 -7.47
CA VAL A 23 -13.42 -10.57 -6.80
C VAL A 23 -12.35 -10.07 -7.78
N ILE A 24 -11.66 -8.99 -7.43
CA ILE A 24 -10.57 -8.46 -8.25
C ILE A 24 -9.24 -8.78 -7.59
N PHE A 25 -8.49 -9.73 -8.16
CA PHE A 25 -7.12 -10.04 -7.72
C PHE A 25 -6.18 -8.96 -8.25
N VAL A 26 -5.63 -8.15 -7.35
CA VAL A 26 -4.79 -7.01 -7.71
C VAL A 26 -3.36 -7.26 -7.25
N GLY A 27 -2.41 -7.19 -8.19
CA GLY A 27 -0.99 -7.24 -7.89
C GLY A 27 -0.50 -5.94 -7.25
N ALA A 28 0.00 -6.04 -6.03
CA ALA A 28 0.56 -4.93 -5.25
C ALA A 28 1.98 -4.54 -5.69
N GLY A 29 2.57 -5.28 -6.62
CA GLY A 29 3.96 -5.07 -7.02
C GLY A 29 4.98 -5.49 -5.95
N PRO A 30 6.24 -5.07 -6.10
CA PRO A 30 7.36 -5.57 -5.29
C PRO A 30 7.51 -4.88 -3.93
N GLY A 31 6.62 -3.96 -3.56
CA GLY A 31 6.63 -3.34 -2.24
C GLY A 31 6.65 -1.81 -2.21
N ASN A 32 7.17 -1.15 -3.24
CA ASN A 32 7.09 0.31 -3.36
C ASN A 32 5.71 0.72 -3.93
N PRO A 33 4.93 1.58 -3.23
CA PRO A 33 3.62 2.05 -3.73
C PRO A 33 3.69 2.76 -5.10
N ASP A 34 4.80 3.41 -5.41
CA ASP A 34 5.01 4.09 -6.69
C ASP A 34 5.11 3.11 -7.88
N LEU A 35 5.23 1.81 -7.59
CA LEU A 35 5.27 0.73 -8.59
C LEU A 35 3.92 0.01 -8.75
N LEU A 36 2.86 0.50 -8.13
CA LEU A 36 1.51 0.07 -8.48
C LEU A 36 1.21 0.42 -9.94
N THR A 37 0.62 -0.52 -10.65
CA THR A 37 0.15 -0.19 -12.01
C THR A 37 -0.96 0.85 -11.93
N ILE A 38 -1.09 1.69 -12.96
CA ILE A 38 -2.19 2.68 -13.04
C ILE A 38 -3.53 1.98 -12.83
N ARG A 39 -3.73 0.81 -13.46
CA ARG A 39 -4.97 0.05 -13.31
C ARG A 39 -5.19 -0.45 -11.88
N ALA A 40 -4.15 -0.93 -11.21
CA ALA A 40 -4.23 -1.32 -9.80
C ALA A 40 -4.69 -0.14 -8.94
N ARG A 41 -4.08 1.03 -9.13
CA ARG A 41 -4.44 2.25 -8.40
C ARG A 41 -5.89 2.67 -8.64
N GLU A 42 -6.35 2.69 -9.91
CA GLU A 42 -7.74 3.01 -10.25
C GLU A 42 -8.75 2.08 -9.59
N VAL A 43 -8.45 0.77 -9.55
CA VAL A 43 -9.31 -0.23 -8.91
C VAL A 43 -9.34 -0.04 -7.40
N LEU A 44 -8.18 0.22 -6.79
CA LEU A 44 -8.06 0.49 -5.36
C LEU A 44 -8.78 1.77 -4.91
N GLU A 45 -8.79 2.81 -5.76
CA GLU A 45 -9.48 4.08 -5.47
C GLU A 45 -11.03 3.96 -5.56
N ARG A 46 -11.54 3.02 -6.37
CA ARG A 46 -12.98 2.84 -6.59
C ARG A 46 -13.66 1.90 -5.60
N ASN A 47 -12.93 0.96 -5.03
CA ASN A 47 -13.49 -0.10 -4.22
C ASN A 47 -13.10 0.03 -2.75
N ALA A 48 -14.10 -0.09 -1.90
CA ALA A 48 -13.98 0.19 -0.48
C ALA A 48 -13.57 -1.04 0.36
N VAL A 49 -13.74 -2.27 -0.16
CA VAL A 49 -13.51 -3.52 0.59
C VAL A 49 -12.35 -4.29 -0.01
N ALA A 50 -11.35 -4.60 0.81
CA ALA A 50 -10.19 -5.38 0.38
C ALA A 50 -9.80 -6.46 1.39
N VAL A 51 -9.43 -7.63 0.86
CA VAL A 51 -8.75 -8.71 1.59
C VAL A 51 -7.29 -8.69 1.18
N VAL A 52 -6.41 -8.36 2.11
CA VAL A 52 -5.00 -8.08 1.84
C VAL A 52 -4.12 -9.25 2.25
N ASP A 53 -3.22 -9.66 1.35
CA ASP A 53 -2.22 -10.70 1.61
C ASP A 53 -1.20 -10.21 2.67
N PRO A 54 -0.80 -11.06 3.65
CA PRO A 54 0.22 -10.72 4.64
C PRO A 54 1.54 -10.24 4.04
N ASP A 55 1.92 -10.71 2.85
CA ASP A 55 3.16 -10.37 2.18
C ASP A 55 3.14 -8.98 1.50
N VAL A 56 1.99 -8.31 1.44
CA VAL A 56 1.91 -6.94 0.91
C VAL A 56 2.64 -5.99 1.83
N SER A 57 3.54 -5.18 1.27
CA SER A 57 4.36 -4.26 2.05
C SER A 57 3.54 -3.23 2.84
N ALA A 58 4.08 -2.79 3.99
CA ALA A 58 3.46 -1.77 4.81
C ALA A 58 3.19 -0.46 4.03
N GLY A 59 4.11 -0.07 3.12
CA GLY A 59 3.93 1.13 2.31
C GLY A 59 2.74 1.05 1.35
N VAL A 60 2.52 -0.10 0.73
CA VAL A 60 1.34 -0.32 -0.13
C VAL A 60 0.08 -0.40 0.71
N ARG A 61 0.10 -1.09 1.85
CA ARG A 61 -1.04 -1.16 2.79
C ARG A 61 -1.47 0.23 3.26
N GLU A 62 -0.50 1.12 3.55
CA GLU A 62 -0.78 2.49 3.98
C GLU A 62 -1.51 3.29 2.89
N VAL A 63 -1.10 3.17 1.63
CA VAL A 63 -1.77 3.83 0.49
C VAL A 63 -3.18 3.29 0.29
N VAL A 64 -3.36 1.97 0.35
CA VAL A 64 -4.66 1.31 0.22
C VAL A 64 -5.55 1.64 1.41
N GLY A 65 -5.02 1.61 2.63
CA GLY A 65 -5.73 1.89 3.86
C GLY A 65 -6.30 3.31 3.97
N ALA A 66 -5.70 4.28 3.26
CA ALA A 66 -6.20 5.65 3.25
C ALA A 66 -7.57 5.81 2.56
N GLY A 67 -7.96 4.84 1.71
CA GLY A 67 -9.24 4.83 0.98
C GLY A 67 -10.26 3.78 1.44
N LEU A 68 -9.88 2.83 2.30
CA LEU A 68 -10.75 1.72 2.70
C LEU A 68 -11.55 2.06 3.98
N PRO A 69 -12.85 1.76 4.02
CA PRO A 69 -13.64 1.91 5.24
C PRO A 69 -13.13 0.95 6.31
N VAL A 70 -12.93 1.48 7.50
CA VAL A 70 -12.58 0.67 8.68
C VAL A 70 -13.84 -0.07 9.14
N PRO A 71 -13.83 -1.40 9.34
CA PRO A 71 -14.95 -2.15 9.85
C PRO A 71 -15.53 -1.54 11.13
N GLU A 72 -16.85 -1.61 11.27
CA GLU A 72 -17.59 -0.91 12.33
C GLU A 72 -17.19 -1.37 13.73
N ASP A 73 -16.91 -2.67 13.93
CA ASP A 73 -16.43 -3.26 15.18
C ASP A 73 -15.07 -2.67 15.59
N LYS A 74 -14.13 -2.52 14.67
CA LYS A 74 -12.81 -1.93 14.94
C LYS A 74 -12.89 -0.41 15.12
N ARG A 75 -13.77 0.26 14.39
CA ARG A 75 -14.05 1.67 14.63
C ARG A 75 -14.65 1.89 16.04
N LYS A 76 -15.60 1.06 16.44
CA LYS A 76 -16.15 1.08 17.81
C LYS A 76 -15.11 0.75 18.87
N ALA A 77 -14.23 -0.22 18.61
CA ALA A 77 -13.14 -0.57 19.53
C ALA A 77 -12.14 0.59 19.69
N ALA A 78 -11.76 1.25 18.60
CA ALA A 78 -10.88 2.42 18.61
C ALA A 78 -11.52 3.63 19.33
N GLU A 79 -12.83 3.84 19.13
CA GLU A 79 -13.57 4.89 19.81
C GLU A 79 -13.63 4.64 21.32
N LYS A 80 -13.94 3.42 21.72
CA LYS A 80 -13.92 3.00 23.14
C LYS A 80 -12.54 3.16 23.77
N ALA A 81 -11.48 2.74 23.08
CA ALA A 81 -10.11 2.93 23.57
C ALA A 81 -9.74 4.42 23.74
N TYR A 82 -10.20 5.27 22.83
CA TYR A 82 -10.03 6.71 22.95
C TYR A 82 -10.81 7.32 24.11
N GLU A 83 -12.04 6.88 24.35
CA GLU A 83 -12.83 7.31 25.49
C GLU A 83 -12.17 6.91 26.82
N GLU A 84 -11.65 5.68 26.93
CA GLU A 84 -10.90 5.22 28.09
C GLU A 84 -9.62 6.04 28.31
N MET A 85 -8.91 6.39 27.23
CA MET A 85 -7.73 7.25 27.30
C MET A 85 -8.10 8.67 27.77
N CYS A 86 -9.22 9.21 27.31
CA CYS A 86 -9.72 10.51 27.75
C CYS A 86 -10.14 10.48 29.24
N ALA A 87 -10.75 9.40 29.69
CA ALA A 87 -11.13 9.22 31.10
C ALA A 87 -9.88 9.18 31.99
N LYS A 88 -8.90 8.35 31.66
CA LYS A 88 -7.60 8.28 32.38
C LYS A 88 -6.86 9.61 32.41
N ALA A 89 -6.86 10.35 31.29
CA ALA A 89 -6.24 11.68 31.23
C ALA A 89 -6.94 12.69 32.16
N LYS A 90 -8.26 12.62 32.26
CA LYS A 90 -9.07 13.47 33.12
C LYS A 90 -8.82 13.14 34.62
N GLU A 91 -8.74 11.86 34.96
CA GLU A 91 -8.38 11.40 36.30
C GLU A 91 -6.96 11.84 36.72
N ALA A 92 -6.03 11.85 35.77
CA ALA A 92 -4.67 12.36 35.93
C ALA A 92 -4.57 13.89 35.97
N GLY A 93 -5.69 14.62 35.96
CA GLY A 93 -5.74 16.08 36.04
C GLY A 93 -5.40 16.82 34.77
N ALA A 94 -5.43 16.15 33.61
CA ALA A 94 -5.19 16.80 32.34
C ALA A 94 -6.29 17.81 32.02
N ARG A 95 -5.91 19.06 31.74
CA ARG A 95 -6.84 20.15 31.38
C ARG A 95 -7.35 20.09 29.94
N ARG A 96 -6.77 19.23 29.09
CA ARG A 96 -7.15 19.03 27.68
C ARG A 96 -7.32 17.55 27.41
N LYS A 97 -8.24 17.21 26.50
CA LYS A 97 -8.36 15.84 25.98
C LYS A 97 -7.05 15.47 25.25
N PRO A 98 -6.56 14.24 25.37
CA PRO A 98 -5.44 13.77 24.58
C PRO A 98 -5.78 13.85 23.08
N PRO A 99 -4.78 14.04 22.21
CA PRO A 99 -5.01 14.02 20.78
C PRO A 99 -5.62 12.66 20.39
N ARG A 100 -6.62 12.69 19.49
CA ARG A 100 -7.24 11.47 18.99
C ARG A 100 -6.17 10.70 18.20
N PRO A 101 -5.87 9.43 18.52
CA PRO A 101 -4.98 8.64 17.68
C PRO A 101 -5.54 8.57 16.27
N ALA A 102 -4.66 8.48 15.29
CA ALA A 102 -5.10 8.07 13.95
C ALA A 102 -5.86 6.75 14.11
N GLY A 103 -7.09 6.69 13.58
CA GLY A 103 -7.92 5.48 13.69
C GLY A 103 -7.18 4.28 13.07
N PRO A 104 -7.61 3.04 13.39
CA PRO A 104 -7.02 1.84 12.82
C PRO A 104 -7.02 1.97 11.29
N THR A 105 -5.87 1.75 10.67
CA THR A 105 -5.74 1.71 9.22
C THR A 105 -6.24 0.36 8.71
N ALA A 106 -6.72 0.28 7.47
CA ALA A 106 -7.09 -1.00 6.86
C ALA A 106 -5.91 -2.00 6.84
N ALA A 107 -4.67 -1.51 6.90
CA ALA A 107 -3.46 -2.31 7.04
C ALA A 107 -3.41 -3.13 8.34
N GLU A 108 -3.93 -2.61 9.46
CA GLU A 108 -3.99 -3.32 10.75
C GLU A 108 -5.12 -4.37 10.79
N LEU A 109 -5.97 -4.40 9.76
CA LEU A 109 -7.14 -5.28 9.67
C LEU A 109 -6.87 -6.60 8.94
N SER A 110 -5.72 -6.73 8.28
CA SER A 110 -5.42 -7.85 7.39
C SER A 110 -4.58 -8.97 8.03
N ASP A 111 -4.41 -8.98 9.35
CA ASP A 111 -3.47 -9.86 10.06
C ASP A 111 -3.76 -11.37 9.97
N ALA A 112 -4.79 -11.81 9.26
CA ALA A 112 -5.09 -13.23 9.14
C ALA A 112 -6.01 -13.59 7.97
N ALA A 113 -5.81 -13.03 6.78
CA ALA A 113 -6.50 -13.59 5.61
C ALA A 113 -5.95 -15.00 5.36
N PRO A 114 -6.76 -16.08 5.43
CA PRO A 114 -6.29 -17.41 5.10
C PRO A 114 -5.82 -17.43 3.65
N GLN A 115 -4.83 -18.28 3.36
CA GLN A 115 -4.31 -18.48 2.01
C GLN A 115 -4.90 -19.77 1.41
N GLY A 116 -4.81 -19.90 0.08
CA GLY A 116 -5.32 -21.09 -0.64
C GLY A 116 -6.85 -21.18 -0.63
N GLU A 117 -7.38 -22.40 -0.66
CA GLU A 117 -8.83 -22.65 -0.76
C GLU A 117 -9.65 -22.00 0.38
N GLY A 118 -9.05 -21.81 1.54
CA GLY A 118 -9.69 -21.16 2.70
C GLY A 118 -10.08 -19.70 2.49
N ILE A 119 -9.61 -19.06 1.41
CA ILE A 119 -9.91 -17.65 1.11
C ILE A 119 -11.34 -17.40 0.63
N VAL A 120 -12.04 -18.43 0.13
CA VAL A 120 -13.37 -18.28 -0.48
C VAL A 120 -14.38 -17.71 0.51
N ALA A 121 -14.50 -18.28 1.70
CA ALA A 121 -15.46 -17.79 2.69
C ALA A 121 -15.22 -16.34 3.17
N PRO A 122 -13.97 -15.90 3.44
CA PRO A 122 -13.67 -14.50 3.64
C PRO A 122 -14.05 -13.59 2.47
N LEU A 123 -13.85 -14.03 1.22
CA LEU A 123 -14.20 -13.25 0.04
C LEU A 123 -15.71 -13.15 -0.16
N GLU A 124 -16.47 -14.22 0.08
CA GLU A 124 -17.94 -14.20 0.08
C GLU A 124 -18.49 -13.24 1.15
N THR A 125 -17.92 -13.27 2.35
CA THR A 125 -18.28 -12.32 3.41
C THR A 125 -18.00 -10.90 2.99
N ALA A 126 -16.83 -10.62 2.40
CA ALA A 126 -16.44 -9.31 1.92
C ALA A 126 -17.34 -8.82 0.77
N LEU A 127 -17.78 -9.71 -0.13
CA LEU A 127 -18.77 -9.38 -1.18
C LEU A 127 -20.12 -8.97 -0.57
N GLY A 128 -20.56 -9.65 0.48
CA GLY A 128 -21.75 -9.25 1.24
C GLY A 128 -21.62 -7.85 1.87
N GLU A 129 -20.45 -7.54 2.43
CA GLU A 129 -20.16 -6.22 2.99
C GLU A 129 -20.10 -5.13 1.92
N ALA A 130 -19.49 -5.41 0.75
CA ALA A 130 -19.44 -4.48 -0.37
C ALA A 130 -20.84 -4.19 -0.92
N ALA A 131 -21.70 -5.19 -1.05
CA ALA A 131 -23.09 -5.01 -1.44
C ALA A 131 -23.87 -4.16 -0.42
N ALA A 132 -23.71 -4.44 0.87
CA ALA A 132 -24.35 -3.66 1.93
C ALA A 132 -23.85 -2.20 1.97
N ALA A 133 -22.59 -1.94 1.60
CA ALA A 133 -22.04 -0.59 1.49
C ALA A 133 -22.75 0.23 0.39
N ILE A 134 -23.02 -0.39 -0.76
CA ILE A 134 -23.81 0.23 -1.84
C ILE A 134 -25.23 0.56 -1.37
N ASP A 135 -25.88 -0.38 -0.69
CA ASP A 135 -27.24 -0.18 -0.17
C ASP A 135 -27.32 0.98 0.84
N ARG A 136 -26.22 1.30 1.52
CA ARG A 136 -26.08 2.48 2.39
C ARG A 136 -25.72 3.78 1.65
N GLY A 137 -25.51 3.71 0.33
CA GLY A 137 -25.12 4.86 -0.49
C GLY A 137 -23.63 5.22 -0.39
N GLU A 138 -22.80 4.31 0.06
CA GLU A 138 -21.35 4.46 0.07
C GLU A 138 -20.77 4.26 -1.35
N ALA A 139 -19.61 4.87 -1.63
CA ALA A 139 -18.96 4.73 -2.92
C ALA A 139 -18.40 3.32 -3.13
N GLY A 140 -18.58 2.76 -4.33
CA GLY A 140 -18.04 1.45 -4.72
C GLY A 140 -18.86 0.81 -5.83
N ASP A 141 -18.26 -0.17 -6.51
CA ASP A 141 -18.91 -0.95 -7.57
C ASP A 141 -19.52 -2.28 -7.04
N GLY A 142 -19.41 -2.54 -5.74
CA GLY A 142 -19.77 -3.82 -5.10
C GLY A 142 -18.70 -4.89 -5.26
N ASP A 143 -17.59 -4.58 -5.89
CA ASP A 143 -16.46 -5.47 -6.08
C ASP A 143 -15.60 -5.56 -4.81
N VAL A 144 -14.95 -6.71 -4.62
CA VAL A 144 -14.00 -6.96 -3.54
C VAL A 144 -12.60 -7.09 -4.11
N ILE A 145 -11.65 -6.41 -3.49
CA ILE A 145 -10.24 -6.52 -3.87
C ILE A 145 -9.57 -7.62 -3.07
N ARG A 146 -8.93 -8.58 -3.76
CA ARG A 146 -7.91 -9.47 -3.20
C ARG A 146 -6.55 -8.89 -3.58
N LEU A 147 -5.92 -8.14 -2.66
CA LEU A 147 -4.61 -7.52 -2.89
C LEU A 147 -3.50 -8.49 -2.52
N VAL A 148 -2.61 -8.80 -3.47
CA VAL A 148 -1.53 -9.77 -3.30
C VAL A 148 -0.17 -9.18 -3.67
N ALA A 149 0.89 -9.59 -2.98
CA ALA A 149 2.25 -9.14 -3.27
C ALA A 149 2.70 -9.62 -4.67
N GLY A 150 3.44 -8.78 -5.38
CA GLY A 150 3.97 -9.09 -6.71
C GLY A 150 2.89 -9.12 -7.79
N ASN A 151 2.88 -10.21 -8.58
CA ASN A 151 1.92 -10.47 -9.66
C ASN A 151 1.08 -11.71 -9.31
N PRO A 152 -0.26 -11.64 -9.34
CA PRO A 152 -1.13 -12.75 -8.94
C PRO A 152 -0.86 -14.07 -9.66
N LEU A 153 -0.62 -14.02 -10.98
CA LEU A 153 -0.48 -15.22 -11.81
C LEU A 153 0.95 -15.79 -11.87
N THR A 154 1.86 -15.30 -11.04
CA THR A 154 3.22 -15.87 -10.90
C THR A 154 3.41 -16.61 -9.56
N ARG A 155 2.36 -16.73 -8.75
CA ARG A 155 2.38 -17.39 -7.43
C ARG A 155 1.36 -18.55 -7.41
N ASN A 156 1.84 -19.77 -7.18
CA ASN A 156 0.97 -20.96 -7.18
C ASN A 156 -0.17 -20.86 -6.17
N ALA A 157 0.12 -20.39 -4.95
CA ALA A 157 -0.91 -20.22 -3.91
C ALA A 157 -2.04 -19.27 -4.35
N ILE A 158 -1.72 -18.23 -5.10
CA ILE A 158 -2.73 -17.30 -5.62
C ILE A 158 -3.50 -17.88 -6.80
N MET A 159 -2.84 -18.68 -7.65
CA MET A 159 -3.54 -19.41 -8.71
C MET A 159 -4.52 -20.44 -8.14
N GLU A 160 -4.19 -21.09 -7.03
CA GLU A 160 -5.10 -21.96 -6.28
C GLU A 160 -6.29 -21.17 -5.72
N GLU A 161 -6.06 -19.99 -5.13
CA GLU A 161 -7.14 -19.10 -4.69
C GLU A 161 -8.07 -18.70 -5.83
N ILE A 162 -7.54 -18.32 -6.99
CA ILE A 162 -8.32 -17.97 -8.18
C ILE A 162 -9.14 -19.17 -8.65
N SER A 163 -8.54 -20.36 -8.65
CA SER A 163 -9.21 -21.60 -9.02
C SER A 163 -10.35 -21.93 -8.06
N ALA A 164 -10.15 -21.76 -6.75
CA ALA A 164 -11.17 -21.98 -5.73
C ALA A 164 -12.34 -20.98 -5.87
N VAL A 165 -12.05 -19.70 -6.13
CA VAL A 165 -13.05 -18.65 -6.39
C VAL A 165 -13.89 -19.01 -7.65
N ALA A 166 -13.23 -19.44 -8.73
CA ALA A 166 -13.92 -19.89 -9.94
C ALA A 166 -14.79 -21.13 -9.70
N ALA A 167 -14.28 -22.10 -8.93
CA ALA A 167 -15.04 -23.32 -8.57
C ALA A 167 -16.25 -23.02 -7.67
N ALA A 168 -16.18 -21.99 -6.84
CA ALA A 168 -17.31 -21.49 -6.04
C ALA A 168 -18.36 -20.74 -6.89
N GLY A 169 -18.12 -20.54 -8.19
CA GLY A 169 -19.03 -19.80 -9.09
C GLY A 169 -19.01 -18.29 -8.90
N LEU A 170 -17.99 -17.76 -8.24
CA LEU A 170 -17.81 -16.31 -8.08
C LEU A 170 -17.14 -15.72 -9.33
N GLU A 171 -17.63 -14.59 -9.77
CA GLU A 171 -16.97 -13.84 -10.86
C GLU A 171 -15.66 -13.23 -10.37
N PHE A 172 -14.61 -13.31 -11.20
CA PHE A 172 -13.33 -12.72 -10.85
C PHE A 172 -12.66 -11.96 -12.01
N GLN A 173 -11.74 -11.09 -11.66
CA GLN A 173 -10.86 -10.37 -12.58
C GLN A 173 -9.44 -10.35 -12.01
N VAL A 174 -8.43 -10.34 -12.89
CA VAL A 174 -7.03 -10.19 -12.48
C VAL A 174 -6.47 -8.87 -13.01
N VAL A 175 -5.84 -8.12 -12.13
CA VAL A 175 -5.05 -6.92 -12.45
C VAL A 175 -3.60 -7.24 -12.16
N PRO A 176 -2.73 -7.38 -13.19
CA PRO A 176 -1.33 -7.70 -13.00
C PRO A 176 -0.57 -6.67 -12.18
N GLY A 177 0.43 -7.14 -11.44
CA GLY A 177 1.45 -6.32 -10.78
C GLY A 177 2.84 -6.64 -11.29
N MET A 178 3.85 -5.87 -10.88
CA MET A 178 5.24 -6.16 -11.18
C MET A 178 5.75 -7.29 -10.26
N SER A 179 6.42 -8.31 -10.79
CA SER A 179 7.00 -9.38 -9.97
C SER A 179 8.23 -8.88 -9.20
N LEU A 180 8.51 -9.48 -8.05
CA LEU A 180 9.71 -9.17 -7.27
C LEU A 180 10.98 -9.54 -8.03
N PRO A 181 11.11 -10.77 -8.58
CA PRO A 181 12.31 -11.19 -9.30
C PRO A 181 12.67 -10.31 -10.49
N SER A 182 11.68 -9.82 -11.25
CA SER A 182 11.94 -8.94 -12.40
C SER A 182 12.29 -7.51 -12.01
N THR A 183 11.87 -7.05 -10.84
CA THR A 183 11.92 -5.61 -10.48
C THR A 183 13.00 -5.29 -9.46
N VAL A 184 13.17 -6.12 -8.43
CA VAL A 184 14.12 -5.88 -7.32
C VAL A 184 15.56 -5.75 -7.81
N PRO A 185 16.07 -6.56 -8.75
CA PRO A 185 17.44 -6.40 -9.27
C PRO A 185 17.70 -5.01 -9.85
N SER A 186 16.73 -4.38 -10.54
CA SER A 186 16.88 -3.02 -11.06
C SER A 186 17.10 -1.99 -9.95
N PHE A 187 16.48 -2.16 -8.79
CA PHE A 187 16.68 -1.32 -7.61
C PHE A 187 17.98 -1.66 -6.87
N ALA A 188 18.42 -2.90 -6.96
CA ALA A 188 19.72 -3.32 -6.44
C ALA A 188 20.90 -2.92 -7.35
N GLY A 189 20.64 -2.33 -8.52
CA GLY A 189 21.68 -1.95 -9.49
C GLY A 189 22.23 -3.13 -10.29
N ILE A 190 21.40 -4.13 -10.57
CA ILE A 190 21.78 -5.34 -11.30
C ILE A 190 21.07 -5.37 -12.65
N GLY A 191 21.84 -5.43 -13.72
CA GLY A 191 21.32 -5.58 -15.08
C GLY A 191 21.12 -7.06 -15.43
N LEU A 192 19.86 -7.47 -15.60
CA LEU A 192 19.53 -8.87 -15.91
C LEU A 192 19.78 -9.25 -17.37
N GLY A 193 19.95 -8.27 -18.27
CA GLY A 193 20.04 -8.50 -19.70
C GLY A 193 18.66 -8.87 -20.32
N SER A 194 18.71 -9.44 -21.51
CA SER A 194 17.51 -9.85 -22.26
C SER A 194 17.05 -11.28 -21.93
N THR A 195 17.89 -12.06 -21.25
CA THR A 195 17.60 -13.45 -20.88
C THR A 195 18.02 -13.67 -19.45
N TYR A 196 17.12 -14.15 -18.63
CA TYR A 196 17.35 -14.54 -17.24
C TYR A 196 16.27 -15.54 -16.83
N THR A 197 16.46 -16.20 -15.71
CA THR A 197 15.48 -17.16 -15.17
C THR A 197 15.00 -16.69 -13.81
N GLU A 198 13.68 -16.63 -13.61
CA GLU A 198 13.09 -16.31 -12.32
C GLU A 198 12.33 -17.50 -11.74
N ALA A 199 12.39 -17.67 -10.41
CA ALA A 199 11.59 -18.65 -9.70
C ALA A 199 11.21 -18.15 -8.30
N ASP A 200 10.04 -18.60 -7.82
CA ASP A 200 9.56 -18.42 -6.45
C ASP A 200 9.76 -19.73 -5.68
N LEU A 201 10.66 -19.72 -4.70
CA LEU A 201 10.98 -20.89 -3.87
C LEU A 201 9.90 -21.21 -2.83
N GLY A 202 8.91 -20.33 -2.66
CA GLY A 202 7.69 -20.64 -1.90
C GLY A 202 6.76 -21.62 -2.59
N ASN A 203 6.99 -21.90 -3.89
CA ASN A 203 6.23 -22.83 -4.70
C ASN A 203 6.90 -24.21 -4.71
N GLU A 204 6.73 -25.00 -3.69
CA GLU A 204 7.27 -26.38 -3.61
C GLU A 204 6.41 -27.37 -4.43
N PRO A 205 7.02 -28.44 -5.05
CA PRO A 205 8.46 -28.72 -5.10
C PRO A 205 9.21 -27.84 -6.13
N VAL A 206 10.47 -27.49 -5.80
CA VAL A 206 11.34 -26.69 -6.68
C VAL A 206 12.08 -27.63 -7.65
N ASP A 207 12.05 -27.36 -8.94
CA ASP A 207 12.83 -28.05 -9.96
C ASP A 207 14.30 -27.54 -10.00
N TRP A 208 15.12 -28.02 -9.09
CA TRP A 208 16.54 -27.62 -8.99
C TRP A 208 17.36 -28.04 -10.21
N ASP A 209 17.03 -29.15 -10.87
CA ASP A 209 17.74 -29.60 -12.07
C ASP A 209 17.45 -28.66 -13.24
N GLY A 210 16.17 -28.29 -13.41
CA GLY A 210 15.78 -27.29 -14.39
C GLY A 210 16.39 -25.93 -14.13
N LEU A 211 16.40 -25.46 -12.87
CA LEU A 211 17.01 -24.17 -12.48
C LEU A 211 18.51 -24.16 -12.73
N ALA A 212 19.24 -25.23 -12.37
CA ALA A 212 20.68 -25.30 -12.56
C ALA A 212 21.08 -25.31 -14.04
N ALA A 213 20.25 -25.84 -14.93
CA ALA A 213 20.46 -25.86 -16.37
C ALA A 213 19.94 -24.59 -17.09
N ALA A 214 19.22 -23.72 -16.39
CA ALA A 214 18.54 -22.57 -16.99
C ALA A 214 19.50 -21.40 -17.29
N PRO A 215 19.10 -20.49 -18.21
CA PRO A 215 19.88 -19.29 -18.49
C PRO A 215 20.11 -18.42 -17.25
N GLN A 216 21.35 -17.92 -17.10
CA GLN A 216 21.74 -16.98 -16.06
C GLN A 216 21.52 -15.53 -16.52
N PRO A 217 21.38 -14.57 -15.55
CA PRO A 217 21.36 -14.79 -14.09
C PRO A 217 20.09 -15.51 -13.61
N LEU A 218 20.21 -16.25 -12.51
CA LEU A 218 19.06 -16.79 -11.80
C LEU A 218 18.58 -15.73 -10.80
N VAL A 219 17.28 -15.49 -10.76
CA VAL A 219 16.67 -14.56 -9.81
C VAL A 219 15.61 -15.31 -9.01
N LEU A 220 15.93 -15.61 -7.77
CA LEU A 220 15.14 -16.48 -6.91
C LEU A 220 14.46 -15.64 -5.82
N GLN A 221 13.14 -15.73 -5.71
CA GLN A 221 12.38 -15.19 -4.61
C GLN A 221 12.24 -16.24 -3.51
N GLY A 222 12.41 -15.85 -2.25
CA GLY A 222 12.27 -16.77 -1.12
C GLY A 222 12.40 -16.07 0.22
N GLU A 223 12.76 -16.83 1.23
CA GLU A 223 13.00 -16.38 2.61
C GLU A 223 14.41 -16.75 3.06
N ALA A 224 14.87 -16.24 4.20
CA ALA A 224 16.20 -16.52 4.74
C ALA A 224 16.51 -18.02 4.88
N ARG A 225 15.50 -18.85 5.21
CA ARG A 225 15.64 -20.32 5.31
C ARG A 225 16.06 -20.99 4.00
N HIS A 226 15.78 -20.36 2.85
CA HIS A 226 16.14 -20.90 1.54
C HIS A 226 17.61 -20.65 1.15
N LEU A 227 18.32 -19.72 1.81
CA LEU A 227 19.69 -19.39 1.46
C LEU A 227 20.68 -20.57 1.52
N PRO A 228 20.69 -21.40 2.60
CA PRO A 228 21.50 -22.61 2.63
C PRO A 228 21.10 -23.61 1.55
N VAL A 229 19.78 -23.77 1.32
CA VAL A 229 19.25 -24.72 0.33
C VAL A 229 19.67 -24.31 -1.09
N ILE A 230 19.58 -23.03 -1.44
CA ILE A 230 20.06 -22.50 -2.72
C ILE A 230 21.54 -22.86 -2.93
N ALA A 231 22.37 -22.65 -1.90
CA ALA A 231 23.79 -22.92 -1.96
C ALA A 231 24.05 -24.42 -2.18
N ASP A 232 23.48 -25.27 -1.36
CA ASP A 232 23.69 -26.71 -1.38
C ASP A 232 23.21 -27.33 -2.70
N GLU A 233 22.01 -26.96 -3.15
CA GLU A 233 21.38 -27.52 -4.35
C GLU A 233 22.13 -27.11 -5.64
N LEU A 234 22.53 -25.85 -5.76
CA LEU A 234 23.25 -25.39 -6.95
C LEU A 234 24.71 -25.89 -6.98
N ILE A 235 25.40 -25.96 -5.83
CA ILE A 235 26.76 -26.52 -5.75
C ILE A 235 26.73 -28.02 -6.08
N ALA A 236 25.76 -28.78 -5.58
CA ALA A 236 25.59 -30.18 -5.89
C ALA A 236 25.38 -30.43 -7.40
N ARG A 237 24.88 -29.44 -8.14
CA ARG A 237 24.65 -29.48 -9.59
C ARG A 237 25.73 -28.80 -10.42
N GLY A 238 26.92 -28.56 -9.82
CA GLY A 238 28.10 -28.13 -10.53
C GLY A 238 28.38 -26.63 -10.55
N TYR A 239 27.61 -25.81 -9.84
CA TYR A 239 27.98 -24.40 -9.65
C TYR A 239 29.21 -24.29 -8.75
N ALA A 240 30.11 -23.38 -9.08
CA ALA A 240 31.26 -23.13 -8.24
C ALA A 240 30.85 -22.47 -6.92
N PRO A 241 31.41 -22.86 -5.75
CA PRO A 241 31.16 -22.16 -4.50
C PRO A 241 31.54 -20.67 -4.53
N THR A 242 32.38 -20.26 -5.47
CA THR A 242 32.78 -18.88 -5.73
C THR A 242 31.82 -18.12 -6.63
N THR A 243 30.74 -18.76 -7.14
CA THR A 243 29.74 -18.09 -7.98
C THR A 243 29.18 -16.91 -7.22
N PRO A 244 29.26 -15.67 -7.77
CA PRO A 244 28.80 -14.47 -7.10
C PRO A 244 27.27 -14.41 -7.07
N LEU A 245 26.76 -13.83 -6.01
CA LEU A 245 25.34 -13.56 -5.84
C LEU A 245 25.09 -12.34 -4.96
N THR A 246 23.88 -11.84 -5.02
CA THR A 246 23.36 -10.83 -4.08
C THR A 246 22.09 -11.32 -3.38
N VAL A 247 21.93 -10.92 -2.14
CA VAL A 247 20.68 -11.09 -1.38
C VAL A 247 20.10 -9.71 -1.12
N THR A 248 18.92 -9.44 -1.66
CA THR A 248 18.20 -8.16 -1.46
C THR A 248 17.00 -8.39 -0.58
N VAL A 249 16.94 -7.71 0.54
CA VAL A 249 15.80 -7.70 1.49
C VAL A 249 15.03 -6.40 1.37
N ASN A 250 13.72 -6.44 1.60
CA ASN A 250 12.81 -5.29 1.48
C ASN A 250 12.91 -4.55 0.13
N GLY A 251 13.09 -5.32 -0.95
CA GLY A 251 13.36 -4.81 -2.29
C GLY A 251 12.40 -3.69 -2.72
N THR A 252 12.93 -2.73 -3.47
CA THR A 252 12.25 -1.52 -3.97
C THR A 252 11.80 -0.51 -2.92
N THR A 253 11.74 -0.90 -1.66
CA THR A 253 11.34 0.00 -0.57
C THR A 253 12.50 0.89 -0.10
N ARG A 254 12.21 1.83 0.79
CA ARG A 254 13.23 2.67 1.45
C ARG A 254 14.07 1.92 2.48
N LEU A 255 13.65 0.71 2.84
CA LEU A 255 14.36 -0.18 3.75
C LEU A 255 15.17 -1.25 3.01
N GLN A 256 15.22 -1.21 1.69
CA GLN A 256 15.98 -2.15 0.90
C GLN A 256 17.44 -2.21 1.39
N ARG A 257 17.99 -3.41 1.47
CA ARG A 257 19.41 -3.64 1.66
C ARG A 257 19.85 -4.79 0.76
N THR A 258 20.95 -4.60 0.08
CA THR A 258 21.54 -5.60 -0.81
C THR A 258 22.89 -6.00 -0.29
N PHE A 259 23.08 -7.31 -0.06
CA PHE A 259 24.30 -7.93 0.46
C PHE A 259 24.96 -8.73 -0.66
N ASP A 260 26.25 -8.50 -0.86
CA ASP A 260 27.07 -9.26 -1.80
C ASP A 260 27.62 -10.52 -1.10
N ALA A 261 27.53 -11.67 -1.75
CA ALA A 261 28.00 -12.94 -1.25
C ALA A 261 28.41 -13.88 -2.40
N THR A 262 28.81 -15.11 -2.06
CA THR A 262 28.97 -16.21 -3.00
C THR A 262 28.13 -17.41 -2.55
N LEU A 263 27.91 -18.39 -3.42
CA LEU A 263 27.22 -19.62 -3.03
C LEU A 263 27.84 -20.28 -1.80
N GLY A 264 29.18 -20.29 -1.68
CA GLY A 264 29.88 -20.87 -0.54
C GLY A 264 29.75 -20.08 0.76
N THR A 265 29.30 -18.84 0.74
CA THR A 265 29.21 -17.96 1.92
C THR A 265 27.80 -17.53 2.29
N VAL A 266 26.84 -17.62 1.39
CA VAL A 266 25.49 -17.09 1.58
C VAL A 266 24.73 -17.72 2.75
N GLY A 267 24.91 -19.02 3.00
CA GLY A 267 24.30 -19.70 4.15
C GLY A 267 24.82 -19.25 5.52
N LYS A 268 25.89 -18.42 5.56
CA LYS A 268 26.48 -17.85 6.78
C LYS A 268 26.29 -16.33 6.86
N LEU A 269 25.44 -15.78 6.04
CA LEU A 269 25.19 -14.34 6.02
C LEU A 269 24.55 -13.92 7.35
N ASP A 270 25.32 -13.19 8.15
CA ASP A 270 24.89 -12.65 9.45
C ASP A 270 24.25 -11.27 9.22
N ALA A 271 22.98 -11.27 8.88
CA ALA A 271 22.20 -10.06 8.66
C ALA A 271 20.75 -10.28 9.07
N ASP A 272 20.07 -9.20 9.40
CA ASP A 272 18.63 -9.19 9.62
C ASP A 272 17.94 -9.35 8.25
N LEU A 273 17.47 -10.55 7.98
CA LEU A 273 16.92 -10.98 6.70
C LEU A 273 15.41 -11.33 6.81
N ASP A 274 14.69 -10.55 7.60
CA ASP A 274 13.25 -10.76 7.78
C ASP A 274 12.47 -10.48 6.50
N GLY A 275 11.49 -11.34 6.22
CA GLY A 275 10.55 -11.20 5.11
C GLY A 275 11.05 -11.83 3.81
N THR A 276 10.43 -11.42 2.72
CA THR A 276 10.72 -11.92 1.38
C THR A 276 12.04 -11.38 0.85
N LEU A 277 12.90 -12.28 0.38
CA LEU A 277 14.20 -12.00 -0.22
C LEU A 277 14.16 -12.19 -1.73
N VAL A 278 15.00 -11.45 -2.43
CA VAL A 278 15.35 -11.74 -3.84
C VAL A 278 16.84 -12.00 -3.92
N VAL A 279 17.19 -13.20 -4.38
CA VAL A 279 18.58 -13.65 -4.57
C VAL A 279 18.89 -13.64 -6.05
N THR A 280 19.87 -12.83 -6.48
CA THR A 280 20.34 -12.80 -7.87
C THR A 280 21.69 -13.48 -7.96
N ILE A 281 21.82 -14.51 -8.80
CA ILE A 281 22.99 -15.41 -8.89
C ILE A 281 23.59 -15.33 -10.27
N GLY A 282 24.91 -15.17 -10.34
CA GLY A 282 25.68 -15.14 -11.58
C GLY A 282 26.45 -13.84 -11.74
N THR A 283 27.26 -13.76 -12.82
CA THR A 283 28.19 -12.63 -13.06
C THR A 283 27.49 -11.27 -13.29
N ALA A 284 26.19 -11.25 -13.49
CA ALA A 284 25.42 -10.01 -13.60
C ALA A 284 25.54 -9.12 -12.35
N VAL A 285 25.85 -9.71 -11.18
CA VAL A 285 26.01 -8.95 -9.93
C VAL A 285 27.36 -8.23 -9.83
N ASP A 286 28.36 -8.61 -10.61
CA ASP A 286 29.71 -8.01 -10.58
C ASP A 286 29.70 -6.52 -10.97
N ASP A 287 28.79 -6.13 -11.85
CA ASP A 287 28.62 -4.75 -12.32
C ASP A 287 27.70 -3.90 -11.44
N ARG A 288 27.21 -4.43 -10.32
CA ARG A 288 26.26 -3.75 -9.43
C ARG A 288 26.71 -2.36 -9.02
N SER A 289 27.97 -2.16 -8.74
CA SER A 289 28.51 -0.86 -8.33
C SER A 289 28.34 0.23 -9.39
N LYS A 290 28.25 -0.15 -10.68
CA LYS A 290 28.06 0.79 -11.80
C LYS A 290 26.64 1.29 -11.91
N TYR A 291 25.67 0.49 -11.48
CA TYR A 291 24.23 0.75 -11.68
C TYR A 291 23.47 1.00 -10.37
N SER A 292 24.13 0.96 -9.22
CA SER A 292 23.50 1.18 -7.91
C SER A 292 23.08 2.65 -7.76
N TRP A 293 21.84 2.93 -8.11
CA TRP A 293 21.27 4.28 -8.05
C TRP A 293 20.36 4.48 -6.83
N TRP A 294 19.73 3.39 -6.34
CA TRP A 294 18.73 3.46 -5.28
C TRP A 294 19.36 3.60 -3.91
N GLU A 295 20.25 2.68 -3.55
CA GLU A 295 20.93 2.67 -2.25
C GLU A 295 22.04 3.74 -2.14
N ASN A 296 22.52 4.28 -3.28
CA ASN A 296 23.53 5.33 -3.32
C ASN A 296 22.96 6.76 -3.24
N ARG A 297 21.65 6.93 -3.02
CA ARG A 297 21.06 8.26 -2.82
C ARG A 297 21.63 8.92 -1.56
N PRO A 298 21.84 10.25 -1.56
CA PRO A 298 22.59 10.95 -0.51
C PRO A 298 22.05 10.79 0.92
N LEU A 299 20.75 10.59 1.07
CA LEU A 299 20.09 10.41 2.36
C LEU A 299 19.50 9.00 2.53
N TYR A 300 19.97 8.03 1.76
CA TYR A 300 19.45 6.68 1.82
C TYR A 300 19.57 6.07 3.22
N GLY A 301 18.47 5.52 3.73
CA GLY A 301 18.39 4.91 5.06
C GLY A 301 18.34 5.88 6.24
N TRP A 302 18.49 7.19 6.01
CA TRP A 302 18.37 8.18 7.08
C TRP A 302 16.91 8.39 7.49
N ARG A 303 16.63 8.29 8.78
CA ARG A 303 15.35 8.67 9.36
C ARG A 303 15.42 10.16 9.73
N VAL A 304 14.56 10.96 9.07
CA VAL A 304 14.56 12.43 9.26
C VAL A 304 13.28 12.85 9.95
N LEU A 305 13.38 13.38 11.15
CA LEU A 305 12.26 13.95 11.89
C LEU A 305 11.84 15.28 11.23
N VAL A 306 10.56 15.41 10.89
CA VAL A 306 9.97 16.61 10.26
C VAL A 306 8.91 17.20 11.21
N PRO A 307 9.30 18.14 12.10
CA PRO A 307 8.40 18.77 13.06
C PRO A 307 7.64 19.93 12.39
N ARG A 308 6.59 19.61 11.63
CA ARG A 308 5.74 20.61 10.94
C ARG A 308 4.25 20.29 11.10
N ALA A 309 3.41 21.29 10.87
CA ALA A 309 1.97 21.06 10.69
C ALA A 309 1.74 20.03 9.57
N LYS A 310 0.71 19.19 9.72
CA LYS A 310 0.42 18.07 8.82
C LYS A 310 0.32 18.52 7.36
N GLU A 311 -0.35 19.64 7.12
CA GLU A 311 -0.61 20.23 5.81
C GLU A 311 0.68 20.75 5.12
N GLN A 312 1.70 21.11 5.90
CA GLN A 312 2.96 21.67 5.40
C GLN A 312 4.08 20.64 5.26
N ALA A 313 3.88 19.42 5.78
CA ALA A 313 4.89 18.38 5.76
C ALA A 313 5.05 17.72 4.36
N GLY A 314 3.99 17.69 3.55
CA GLY A 314 3.95 16.99 2.27
C GLY A 314 5.10 17.29 1.31
N PRO A 315 5.32 18.55 0.90
CA PRO A 315 6.40 18.90 -0.04
C PRO A 315 7.81 18.60 0.50
N MET A 316 8.04 18.80 1.80
CA MET A 316 9.32 18.48 2.45
C MET A 316 9.54 16.98 2.49
N ASN A 317 8.52 16.20 2.86
CA ASN A 317 8.58 14.74 2.89
C ASN A 317 8.87 14.19 1.50
N ALA A 318 8.18 14.68 0.46
CA ALA A 318 8.42 14.27 -0.92
C ALA A 318 9.89 14.52 -1.34
N ARG A 319 10.44 15.69 -1.01
CA ARG A 319 11.83 16.03 -1.31
C ARG A 319 12.82 15.16 -0.53
N LEU A 320 12.62 14.95 0.76
CA LEU A 320 13.46 14.04 1.57
C LEU A 320 13.43 12.63 1.01
N THR A 321 12.24 12.15 0.65
CA THR A 321 12.03 10.83 0.03
C THR A 321 12.77 10.70 -1.30
N SER A 322 12.78 11.73 -2.14
CA SER A 322 13.52 11.70 -3.42
C SER A 322 15.03 11.54 -3.22
N TYR A 323 15.58 12.03 -2.13
CA TYR A 323 16.98 11.82 -1.73
C TYR A 323 17.22 10.50 -0.97
N GLY A 324 16.19 9.67 -0.77
CA GLY A 324 16.30 8.35 -0.12
C GLY A 324 16.03 8.35 1.38
N ALA A 325 15.69 9.48 1.99
CA ALA A 325 15.38 9.54 3.41
C ALA A 325 14.01 8.91 3.74
N ILE A 326 13.84 8.55 5.00
CA ILE A 326 12.59 8.09 5.61
C ILE A 326 12.08 9.25 6.50
N PRO A 327 11.23 10.16 5.99
CA PRO A 327 10.71 11.25 6.80
C PRO A 327 9.72 10.75 7.84
N GLN A 328 9.89 11.19 9.08
CA GLN A 328 8.98 10.97 10.19
C GLN A 328 8.30 12.29 10.55
N SER A 329 7.06 12.46 10.10
CA SER A 329 6.28 13.67 10.43
C SER A 329 5.80 13.62 11.88
N VAL A 330 6.14 14.65 12.64
CA VAL A 330 5.64 14.87 13.99
C VAL A 330 4.90 16.20 13.99
N PRO A 331 3.56 16.21 13.99
CA PRO A 331 2.79 17.43 14.05
C PRO A 331 3.06 18.14 15.39
N THR A 332 3.77 19.25 15.35
CA THR A 332 4.10 20.05 16.53
C THR A 332 3.21 21.28 16.70
N ILE A 333 2.43 21.60 15.66
CA ILE A 333 1.54 22.75 15.61
C ILE A 333 0.17 22.26 15.17
N SER A 334 -0.87 22.60 15.94
CA SER A 334 -2.27 22.49 15.53
C SER A 334 -2.85 23.87 15.31
N MET A 335 -3.58 24.06 14.21
CA MET A 335 -4.36 25.26 13.99
C MET A 335 -5.67 25.15 14.75
N GLU A 336 -5.94 26.13 15.61
CA GLU A 336 -7.21 26.21 16.35
C GLU A 336 -7.97 27.47 15.89
N ALA A 337 -9.28 27.39 15.92
CA ALA A 337 -10.14 28.56 15.69
C ALA A 337 -9.76 29.70 16.64
N PRO A 338 -9.88 30.96 16.22
CA PRO A 338 -9.54 32.10 17.06
C PRO A 338 -10.35 32.07 18.36
N ARG A 339 -9.69 32.38 19.49
CA ARG A 339 -10.36 32.41 20.82
C ARG A 339 -11.54 33.35 20.88
N ASN A 340 -11.57 34.36 20.03
CA ASN A 340 -12.65 35.34 19.92
C ASN A 340 -13.06 35.52 18.43
N PRO A 341 -13.94 34.68 17.90
CA PRO A 341 -14.41 34.78 16.50
C PRO A 341 -14.98 36.16 16.16
N ALA A 342 -15.71 36.78 17.07
CA ALA A 342 -16.32 38.11 16.87
C ALA A 342 -15.28 39.24 16.69
N GLN A 343 -14.08 39.08 17.20
CA GLN A 343 -12.98 40.02 16.96
C GLN A 343 -12.44 39.87 15.54
N MET A 344 -12.31 38.65 15.06
CA MET A 344 -11.92 38.35 13.69
C MET A 344 -12.94 38.92 12.70
N ASP A 345 -14.23 38.68 12.92
CA ASP A 345 -15.33 39.20 12.09
C ASP A 345 -15.29 40.72 11.99
N ARG A 346 -15.07 41.38 13.11
CA ARG A 346 -14.94 42.87 13.14
C ARG A 346 -13.73 43.36 12.39
N ALA A 347 -12.60 42.66 12.49
CA ALA A 347 -11.38 43.00 11.76
C ALA A 347 -11.58 42.85 10.24
N ILE A 348 -12.17 41.70 9.81
CA ILE A 348 -12.45 41.45 8.39
C ILE A 348 -13.42 42.54 7.83
N LYS A 349 -14.51 42.83 8.54
CA LYS A 349 -15.42 43.93 8.14
C LYS A 349 -14.70 45.26 8.07
N GLY A 350 -13.77 45.55 9.00
CA GLY A 350 -12.96 46.75 8.99
C GLY A 350 -12.02 46.85 7.79
N ILE A 351 -11.54 45.70 7.27
CA ILE A 351 -10.76 45.66 6.02
C ILE A 351 -11.62 46.08 4.85
N VAL A 352 -12.80 45.50 4.69
CA VAL A 352 -13.74 45.85 3.60
C VAL A 352 -14.23 47.28 3.67
N GLU A 353 -14.43 47.81 4.88
CA GLU A 353 -14.84 49.19 5.11
C GLU A 353 -13.70 50.20 4.96
N GLY A 354 -12.48 49.77 4.60
CA GLY A 354 -11.33 50.63 4.39
C GLY A 354 -10.75 51.26 5.68
N ARG A 355 -11.00 50.66 6.85
CA ARG A 355 -10.48 51.14 8.14
C ARG A 355 -8.97 50.89 8.31
N TYR A 356 -8.43 49.92 7.54
CA TYR A 356 -7.02 49.58 7.58
C TYR A 356 -6.37 49.96 6.26
N GLN A 357 -5.19 50.55 6.32
CA GLN A 357 -4.39 50.90 5.16
C GLN A 357 -3.39 49.82 4.77
N TRP A 358 -3.06 48.94 5.71
CA TRP A 358 -2.11 47.84 5.52
C TRP A 358 -2.57 46.59 6.27
N ILE A 359 -2.36 45.42 5.65
CA ILE A 359 -2.48 44.12 6.28
C ILE A 359 -1.11 43.45 6.17
N VAL A 360 -0.55 43.02 7.32
CA VAL A 360 0.75 42.35 7.36
C VAL A 360 0.51 40.89 7.73
N PHE A 361 0.86 40.01 6.82
CA PHE A 361 0.82 38.58 7.04
C PHE A 361 2.20 38.07 7.43
N THR A 362 2.31 37.41 8.56
CA THR A 362 3.56 36.82 9.06
C THR A 362 3.66 35.31 8.76
N SER A 363 2.60 34.69 8.25
CA SER A 363 2.56 33.27 7.89
C SER A 363 1.49 32.99 6.85
N VAL A 364 1.70 31.94 6.06
CA VAL A 364 0.69 31.41 5.12
C VAL A 364 -0.62 31.03 5.84
N ASN A 365 -0.53 30.52 7.05
CA ASN A 365 -1.72 30.16 7.85
C ASN A 365 -2.56 31.40 8.19
N GLY A 366 -1.93 32.55 8.41
CA GLY A 366 -2.65 33.81 8.61
C GLY A 366 -3.37 34.28 7.34
N VAL A 367 -2.75 34.10 6.18
CA VAL A 367 -3.40 34.35 4.89
C VAL A 367 -4.62 33.45 4.73
N ASN A 368 -4.46 32.14 4.85
CA ASN A 368 -5.56 31.19 4.69
C ASN A 368 -6.71 31.49 5.63
N ALA A 369 -6.46 31.73 6.92
CA ALA A 369 -7.49 32.03 7.90
C ALA A 369 -8.28 33.31 7.58
N VAL A 370 -7.64 34.30 6.97
CA VAL A 370 -8.33 35.51 6.50
C VAL A 370 -9.15 35.20 5.26
N TRP A 371 -8.63 34.43 4.30
CA TRP A 371 -9.34 34.02 3.08
C TRP A 371 -10.57 33.17 3.40
N ASP A 372 -10.43 32.15 4.23
CA ASP A 372 -11.55 31.31 4.69
C ASP A 372 -12.65 32.18 5.32
N LYS A 373 -12.27 33.21 6.05
CA LYS A 373 -13.22 34.10 6.70
C LYS A 373 -13.90 35.07 5.71
N PHE A 374 -13.22 35.50 4.67
CA PHE A 374 -13.82 36.27 3.58
C PHE A 374 -14.89 35.42 2.87
N GLU A 375 -14.58 34.16 2.58
CA GLU A 375 -15.50 33.22 1.95
C GLU A 375 -16.72 32.93 2.84
N GLU A 376 -16.49 32.67 4.16
CA GLU A 376 -17.56 32.44 5.14
C GLU A 376 -18.53 33.63 5.24
N LEU A 377 -18.00 34.87 5.15
CA LEU A 377 -18.80 36.09 5.24
C LEU A 377 -19.38 36.56 3.90
N GLY A 378 -19.11 35.81 2.80
CA GLY A 378 -19.57 36.16 1.45
C GLY A 378 -19.01 37.50 0.94
N LEU A 379 -17.81 37.87 1.34
CA LEU A 379 -17.17 39.13 1.00
C LEU A 379 -16.30 38.99 -0.25
N ASP A 380 -16.42 39.95 -1.18
CA ASP A 380 -15.66 39.96 -2.42
C ASP A 380 -14.31 40.70 -2.24
N LEU A 381 -13.23 40.04 -2.68
CA LEU A 381 -11.88 40.58 -2.68
C LEU A 381 -11.65 41.71 -3.73
N SER A 382 -12.57 41.88 -4.67
CA SER A 382 -12.48 42.94 -5.69
C SER A 382 -12.48 44.37 -5.08
N LEU A 383 -12.84 44.48 -3.81
CA LEU A 383 -12.85 45.70 -3.06
C LEU A 383 -11.50 46.05 -2.38
N ILE A 384 -10.52 45.14 -2.43
CA ILE A 384 -9.20 45.32 -1.83
C ILE A 384 -8.19 45.66 -2.92
N HIS A 385 -7.72 46.88 -2.94
CA HIS A 385 -6.58 47.26 -3.78
C HIS A 385 -5.30 46.66 -3.19
N ILE A 386 -4.80 45.57 -3.80
CA ILE A 386 -3.51 45.01 -3.48
C ILE A 386 -2.48 45.73 -4.30
N SER A 387 -1.66 46.58 -3.66
CA SER A 387 -0.43 47.09 -4.26
C SER A 387 0.73 46.20 -3.85
N GLU A 388 1.53 45.74 -4.82
CA GLU A 388 2.78 45.02 -4.59
C GLU A 388 3.80 45.89 -3.83
#